data_f6a0667adb2be4ff3346dbd5a2749ca3
#
_entry.id   f6a0667adb2be4ff3346dbd5a2749ca3
#
_cell.length_a   1.000
_cell.length_b   1.000
_cell.length_c   1.000
_cell.angle_alpha   90.00
_cell.angle_beta   90.00
_cell.angle_gamma   90.00
#
_symmetry.space_group_name_H-M   'P 1'
#
loop_
_entity.id
_entity.type
_entity.pdbx_description
1 polymer ?
#
loop_
_entity_poly.entity_id
_entity_poly.type
_entity_poly.pdbx_seq_one_letter_code
_entity_poly.pdbx_strand_id
1 'polypeptide(L)'
;KLLDPPKGTYVTSMIVNYDCIKVYPTMSMYADAVKRQEEEESKPSSWTGTGFALANNHLVTNYHVVEDAKSISILGVNGDFNTQYKASIIASDKINDLAILKVNDVNIPAASIPYAVKTTISDVGEEIFVLGYPLTSTMGDEIKLTTGVVSSKTGYRGDVALYQISAPVQPGNSGGPLFDSKGNVIGIVSAKHKDAENVGYAVKSSYLRNLMESSLSSNILPQVNRVATQNLAGKVKSVKNFIYYIVCSSQYQSDMPNRSIPTNRPENTNRPRIFDSGSKVSSSGKVYEYPHVNNPKSEYLVLESVVLNETETILTMSAINGYEDGWMNMDKNAFIVAEGERYKLIKAEGIAISPDKTYFSHRGDRKTFKLHFPAIPTRVKSINFFERVDSDWQLLGIQLE
;
A
#
# COMPACT_ATOMS: atom_id res chain seq x y z
N LYS A 1 1.68 45.06 0.36
CA LYS A 1 1.72 45.98 1.52
C LYS A 1 1.91 45.11 2.75
N LEU A 2 3.09 45.18 3.38
CA LEU A 2 3.32 44.62 4.70
C LEU A 2 2.47 45.45 5.70
N LEU A 3 1.59 44.78 6.42
CA LEU A 3 0.86 45.38 7.52
C LEU A 3 1.75 45.28 8.75
N ASP A 4 1.96 46.41 9.47
CA ASP A 4 2.68 46.39 10.74
C ASP A 4 1.96 45.47 11.74
N PRO A 5 2.70 44.57 12.40
CA PRO A 5 2.10 43.69 13.39
C PRO A 5 1.63 44.47 14.60
N PRO A 6 0.59 44.03 15.32
CA PRO A 6 0.15 44.65 16.56
C PRO A 6 1.31 44.79 17.56
N LYS A 7 1.34 45.89 18.35
CA LYS A 7 2.37 46.12 19.37
C LYS A 7 2.47 44.92 20.32
N GLY A 8 3.68 44.34 20.41
CA GLY A 8 3.97 43.15 21.22
C GLY A 8 4.00 41.81 20.47
N THR A 9 3.79 41.82 19.16
CA THR A 9 3.91 40.65 18.31
C THR A 9 5.22 40.70 17.50
N TYR A 10 6.01 39.64 17.54
CA TYR A 10 7.20 39.49 16.69
C TYR A 10 6.86 38.53 15.58
N VAL A 11 6.79 39.01 14.34
CA VAL A 11 6.74 38.13 13.15
C VAL A 11 8.17 37.84 12.74
N THR A 12 8.64 36.66 13.02
CA THR A 12 10.02 36.23 12.71
C THR A 12 10.15 35.57 11.35
N SER A 13 9.03 35.12 10.77
CA SER A 13 9.00 34.64 9.37
C SER A 13 7.56 34.69 8.88
N MET A 14 7.43 34.82 7.56
CA MET A 14 6.16 34.80 6.85
C MET A 14 6.27 33.68 5.77
N ILE A 15 5.42 32.66 5.88
CA ILE A 15 5.27 31.68 4.83
C ILE A 15 4.19 32.22 3.89
N VAL A 16 4.58 32.56 2.67
CA VAL A 16 3.66 32.97 1.61
C VAL A 16 3.27 31.71 0.84
N ASN A 17 2.07 31.20 1.09
CA ASN A 17 1.44 30.27 0.18
C ASN A 17 0.69 31.11 -0.87
N TYR A 18 0.71 30.70 -2.13
CA TYR A 18 0.08 31.45 -3.22
C TYR A 18 -1.42 31.73 -3.00
N ASP A 19 -2.07 30.93 -2.10
CA ASP A 19 -3.51 31.06 -1.82
C ASP A 19 -3.84 31.77 -0.51
N CYS A 20 -2.90 31.91 0.45
CA CYS A 20 -3.14 32.65 1.70
C CYS A 20 -1.84 33.00 2.45
N ILE A 21 -1.89 34.10 3.21
CA ILE A 21 -0.83 34.49 4.15
C ILE A 21 -1.23 34.00 5.53
N LYS A 22 -0.40 33.16 6.17
CA LYS A 22 -0.57 32.72 7.55
C LYS A 22 0.30 33.56 8.47
N VAL A 23 -0.29 34.20 9.50
CA VAL A 23 0.42 34.97 10.51
C VAL A 23 0.37 34.23 11.84
N TYR A 24 1.53 34.02 12.44
CA TYR A 24 1.66 33.37 13.74
C TYR A 24 2.08 34.38 14.81
N PRO A 25 1.25 34.63 15.82
CA PRO A 25 1.50 35.70 16.81
C PRO A 25 2.69 35.48 17.74
N THR A 26 3.15 34.25 17.90
CA THR A 26 4.30 33.87 18.72
C THR A 26 5.22 32.87 18.03
N MET A 27 6.50 32.85 18.44
CA MET A 27 7.48 31.88 17.96
C MET A 27 7.05 30.40 18.27
N SER A 28 6.42 30.19 19.42
CA SER A 28 5.90 28.87 19.78
C SER A 28 4.81 28.42 18.81
N MET A 29 3.83 29.30 18.52
CA MET A 29 2.78 28.97 17.54
C MET A 29 3.31 28.76 16.13
N TYR A 30 4.37 29.49 15.74
CA TYR A 30 5.06 29.25 14.48
C TYR A 30 5.76 27.91 14.49
N ALA A 31 6.54 27.58 15.52
CA ALA A 31 7.23 26.31 15.65
C ALA A 31 6.26 25.12 15.67
N ASP A 32 5.15 25.24 16.39
CA ASP A 32 4.09 24.23 16.42
C ASP A 32 3.42 24.07 15.06
N ALA A 33 3.25 25.16 14.30
CA ALA A 33 2.67 25.11 12.96
C ALA A 33 3.62 24.54 11.94
N VAL A 34 4.93 24.87 12.01
CA VAL A 34 5.98 24.26 11.17
C VAL A 34 6.07 22.77 11.46
N LYS A 35 6.11 22.38 12.73
CA LYS A 35 6.14 20.97 13.10
C LYS A 35 4.92 20.19 12.60
N ARG A 36 3.71 20.77 12.70
CA ARG A 36 2.49 20.16 12.12
C ARG A 36 2.56 20.06 10.60
N GLN A 37 3.11 21.08 9.92
CA GLN A 37 3.26 21.09 8.46
C GLN A 37 4.29 20.05 8.03
N GLU A 38 5.41 19.92 8.74
CA GLU A 38 6.42 18.86 8.50
C GLU A 38 5.84 17.48 8.77
N GLU A 39 5.01 17.31 9.82
CA GLU A 39 4.29 16.08 10.12
C GLU A 39 3.24 15.74 9.04
N GLU A 40 2.56 16.73 8.46
CA GLU A 40 1.62 16.55 7.35
C GLU A 40 2.34 16.24 6.03
N GLU A 41 3.47 16.92 5.74
CA GLU A 41 4.29 16.66 4.54
C GLU A 41 5.05 15.34 4.61
N SER A 42 5.34 14.83 5.81
CA SER A 42 6.00 13.53 6.02
C SER A 42 5.04 12.34 5.91
N LYS A 43 3.73 12.56 5.89
CA LYS A 43 2.76 11.47 5.70
C LYS A 43 2.86 10.96 4.26
N PRO A 44 2.89 9.63 4.05
CA PRO A 44 2.90 9.08 2.70
C PRO A 44 1.69 9.59 1.93
N SER A 45 1.86 9.93 0.66
CA SER A 45 0.77 10.37 -0.22
C SER A 45 -0.30 9.29 -0.42
N SER A 46 0.09 8.02 -0.22
CA SER A 46 -0.80 6.86 -0.23
C SER A 46 -0.31 5.77 0.71
N TRP A 47 -1.23 5.02 1.29
CA TRP A 47 -0.95 3.85 2.13
C TRP A 47 -2.04 2.80 1.95
N THR A 48 -1.81 1.61 2.48
CA THR A 48 -2.65 0.47 2.17
C THR A 48 -3.00 -0.36 3.40
N GLY A 49 -4.06 -1.14 3.27
CA GLY A 49 -4.50 -2.08 4.28
C GLY A 49 -5.40 -3.15 3.67
N THR A 50 -5.96 -3.96 4.53
CA THR A 50 -6.92 -5.00 4.19
C THR A 50 -8.30 -4.65 4.76
N GLY A 51 -9.34 -5.09 4.09
CA GLY A 51 -10.70 -5.07 4.60
C GLY A 51 -11.45 -6.32 4.15
N PHE A 52 -12.62 -6.59 4.72
CA PHE A 52 -13.44 -7.73 4.30
C PHE A 52 -14.93 -7.38 4.28
N ALA A 53 -15.67 -8.12 3.46
CA ALA A 53 -17.06 -7.86 3.18
C ALA A 53 -17.96 -8.02 4.41
N LEU A 54 -18.85 -7.08 4.57
CA LEU A 54 -20.09 -7.18 5.34
C LEU A 54 -21.27 -7.11 4.36
N ALA A 55 -22.49 -7.40 4.84
CA ALA A 55 -23.67 -7.36 3.99
C ALA A 55 -23.96 -5.97 3.42
N ASN A 56 -24.70 -5.92 2.30
CA ASN A 56 -25.21 -4.69 1.70
C ASN A 56 -24.14 -3.67 1.31
N ASN A 57 -23.07 -4.13 0.66
CA ASN A 57 -21.96 -3.31 0.18
C ASN A 57 -21.18 -2.58 1.29
N HIS A 58 -21.20 -3.13 2.49
CA HIS A 58 -20.34 -2.67 3.56
C HIS A 58 -19.10 -3.53 3.65
N LEU A 59 -18.04 -2.95 4.20
CA LEU A 59 -16.84 -3.67 4.60
C LEU A 59 -16.30 -3.09 5.90
N VAL A 60 -15.51 -3.87 6.59
CA VAL A 60 -14.82 -3.45 7.79
C VAL A 60 -13.31 -3.46 7.57
N THR A 61 -12.64 -2.52 8.23
CA THR A 61 -11.18 -2.41 8.34
C THR A 61 -10.80 -1.80 9.68
N ASN A 62 -9.51 -1.60 9.95
CA ASN A 62 -9.10 -0.81 11.11
C ASN A 62 -9.28 0.68 10.86
N TYR A 63 -9.51 1.44 11.96
CA TYR A 63 -9.61 2.90 11.90
C TYR A 63 -8.29 3.54 11.42
N HIS A 64 -7.13 3.10 11.93
CA HIS A 64 -5.82 3.62 11.53
C HIS A 64 -5.50 3.41 10.03
N VAL A 65 -6.16 2.44 9.36
CA VAL A 65 -6.03 2.25 7.91
C VAL A 65 -6.68 3.38 7.13
N VAL A 66 -7.76 3.97 7.64
CA VAL A 66 -8.56 4.98 6.95
C VAL A 66 -8.49 6.36 7.60
N GLU A 67 -7.78 6.49 8.73
CA GLU A 67 -7.54 7.75 9.42
C GLU A 67 -6.83 8.74 8.48
N ASP A 68 -7.31 9.97 8.43
CA ASP A 68 -6.79 11.06 7.58
C ASP A 68 -6.87 10.81 6.06
N ALA A 69 -7.50 9.73 5.59
CA ALA A 69 -7.68 9.49 4.18
C ALA A 69 -8.63 10.51 3.53
N LYS A 70 -8.17 11.19 2.49
CA LYS A 70 -9.01 12.06 1.63
C LYS A 70 -9.72 11.25 0.56
N SER A 71 -9.14 10.13 0.15
CA SER A 71 -9.79 9.16 -0.73
C SER A 71 -9.50 7.73 -0.27
N ILE A 72 -10.51 6.87 -0.42
CA ILE A 72 -10.44 5.44 -0.10
C ILE A 72 -10.90 4.68 -1.32
N SER A 73 -10.03 3.81 -1.84
CA SER A 73 -10.30 2.93 -2.98
C SER A 73 -10.23 1.47 -2.55
N ILE A 74 -11.12 0.66 -3.07
CA ILE A 74 -11.21 -0.78 -2.81
C ILE A 74 -10.91 -1.53 -4.10
N LEU A 75 -9.98 -2.48 -4.04
CA LEU A 75 -9.61 -3.38 -5.14
C LEU A 75 -9.80 -4.84 -4.72
N GLY A 76 -9.77 -5.75 -5.70
CA GLY A 76 -9.89 -7.18 -5.45
C GLY A 76 -11.34 -7.66 -5.26
N VAL A 77 -12.33 -6.83 -5.57
CA VAL A 77 -13.74 -7.25 -5.55
C VAL A 77 -13.94 -8.34 -6.61
N ASN A 78 -14.42 -9.51 -6.18
CA ASN A 78 -14.50 -10.71 -7.02
C ASN A 78 -13.17 -11.14 -7.66
N GLY A 79 -12.04 -10.75 -7.06
CA GLY A 79 -10.69 -11.02 -7.57
C GLY A 79 -10.22 -10.08 -8.68
N ASP A 80 -10.96 -9.02 -8.96
CA ASP A 80 -10.58 -7.99 -9.95
C ASP A 80 -9.79 -6.85 -9.29
N PHE A 81 -8.50 -6.75 -9.61
CA PHE A 81 -7.59 -5.68 -9.15
C PHE A 81 -7.47 -4.52 -10.15
N ASN A 82 -8.10 -4.62 -11.33
CA ASN A 82 -8.06 -3.55 -12.33
C ASN A 82 -9.14 -2.49 -12.08
N THR A 83 -10.23 -2.86 -11.39
CA THR A 83 -11.33 -1.95 -11.07
C THR A 83 -11.17 -1.43 -9.66
N GLN A 84 -11.19 -0.10 -9.51
CA GLN A 84 -11.18 0.59 -8.23
C GLN A 84 -12.58 1.07 -7.89
N TYR A 85 -13.07 0.69 -6.71
CA TYR A 85 -14.35 1.14 -6.19
C TYR A 85 -14.12 2.19 -5.11
N LYS A 86 -14.80 3.34 -5.21
CA LYS A 86 -14.74 4.37 -4.16
C LYS A 86 -15.51 3.90 -2.92
N ALA A 87 -14.94 4.21 -1.74
CA ALA A 87 -15.59 3.92 -0.46
C ALA A 87 -15.59 5.14 0.44
N SER A 88 -16.57 5.18 1.36
CA SER A 88 -16.70 6.22 2.37
C SER A 88 -16.84 5.60 3.75
N ILE A 89 -16.29 6.26 4.76
CA ILE A 89 -16.45 5.87 6.18
C ILE A 89 -17.88 6.22 6.60
N ILE A 90 -18.63 5.24 7.11
CA ILE A 90 -19.99 5.45 7.62
C ILE A 90 -20.09 5.29 9.14
N ALA A 91 -19.14 4.58 9.74
CA ALA A 91 -19.01 4.46 11.19
C ALA A 91 -17.55 4.19 11.55
N SER A 92 -17.09 4.70 12.68
CA SER A 92 -15.75 4.42 13.18
C SER A 92 -15.67 4.43 14.69
N ASP A 93 -14.78 3.62 15.23
CA ASP A 93 -14.39 3.57 16.63
C ASP A 93 -12.88 3.71 16.73
N LYS A 94 -12.44 4.91 17.02
CA LYS A 94 -11.00 5.23 17.13
C LYS A 94 -10.34 4.51 18.31
N ILE A 95 -11.10 4.28 19.40
CA ILE A 95 -10.56 3.65 20.62
C ILE A 95 -10.27 2.17 20.35
N ASN A 96 -11.24 1.48 19.74
CA ASN A 96 -11.10 0.06 19.41
C ASN A 96 -10.53 -0.19 18.01
N ASP A 97 -10.06 0.86 17.32
CA ASP A 97 -9.39 0.78 16.02
C ASP A 97 -10.26 0.07 14.95
N LEU A 98 -11.52 0.45 14.81
CA LEU A 98 -12.47 -0.11 13.84
C LEU A 98 -13.06 0.96 12.94
N ALA A 99 -13.30 0.62 11.67
CA ALA A 99 -14.07 1.45 10.73
C ALA A 99 -14.95 0.58 9.85
N ILE A 100 -16.21 1.02 9.64
CA ILE A 100 -17.14 0.43 8.68
C ILE A 100 -17.21 1.36 7.48
N LEU A 101 -16.97 0.82 6.30
CA LEU A 101 -17.00 1.55 5.04
C LEU A 101 -18.22 1.11 4.21
N LYS A 102 -18.75 2.05 3.43
CA LYS A 102 -19.70 1.80 2.36
C LYS A 102 -18.99 1.88 1.03
N VAL A 103 -19.14 0.85 0.20
CA VAL A 103 -18.57 0.82 -1.15
C VAL A 103 -19.64 1.23 -2.15
N ASN A 104 -19.29 2.14 -3.05
CA ASN A 104 -20.16 2.61 -4.12
C ASN A 104 -20.01 1.71 -5.36
N ASP A 105 -21.03 1.71 -6.21
CA ASP A 105 -21.03 1.09 -7.54
C ASP A 105 -20.66 -0.41 -7.58
N VAL A 106 -20.87 -1.09 -6.45
CA VAL A 106 -20.67 -2.54 -6.32
C VAL A 106 -21.94 -3.16 -5.73
N ASN A 107 -22.19 -4.42 -6.04
CA ASN A 107 -23.23 -5.20 -5.41
C ASN A 107 -22.63 -6.44 -4.72
N ILE A 108 -22.61 -6.44 -3.38
CA ILE A 108 -22.16 -7.55 -2.54
C ILE A 108 -23.39 -8.05 -1.75
N PRO A 109 -24.17 -8.98 -2.32
CA PRO A 109 -25.36 -9.50 -1.63
C PRO A 109 -24.94 -10.24 -0.36
N ALA A 110 -25.66 -10.05 0.74
CA ALA A 110 -25.44 -10.77 2.00
C ALA A 110 -25.40 -12.30 1.80
N ALA A 111 -26.24 -12.79 0.88
CA ALA A 111 -26.32 -14.20 0.55
C ALA A 111 -25.05 -14.76 -0.16
N SER A 112 -24.20 -13.94 -0.72
CA SER A 112 -22.97 -14.38 -1.39
C SER A 112 -21.81 -14.61 -0.41
N ILE A 113 -21.80 -13.93 0.75
CA ILE A 113 -20.72 -14.00 1.74
C ILE A 113 -20.68 -15.38 2.39
N PRO A 114 -19.57 -16.15 2.29
CA PRO A 114 -19.55 -17.56 2.68
C PRO A 114 -19.23 -17.80 4.17
N TYR A 115 -18.84 -16.78 4.93
CA TYR A 115 -18.49 -16.85 6.34
C TYR A 115 -19.53 -16.12 7.22
N ALA A 116 -19.60 -16.51 8.49
CA ALA A 116 -20.32 -15.76 9.50
C ALA A 116 -19.35 -14.95 10.37
N VAL A 117 -19.83 -13.87 10.96
CA VAL A 117 -19.15 -13.12 12.03
C VAL A 117 -19.61 -13.66 13.37
N LYS A 118 -18.75 -14.38 14.07
CA LYS A 118 -18.99 -14.95 15.40
C LYS A 118 -18.57 -13.92 16.45
N THR A 119 -19.51 -13.52 17.31
CA THR A 119 -19.28 -12.49 18.32
C THR A 119 -19.05 -13.06 19.74
N THR A 120 -19.10 -14.38 19.89
CA THR A 120 -18.70 -15.07 21.13
C THR A 120 -17.18 -15.12 21.23
N ILE A 121 -16.67 -14.98 22.46
CA ILE A 121 -15.22 -14.98 22.70
C ILE A 121 -14.65 -16.38 22.43
N SER A 122 -13.54 -16.43 21.70
CA SER A 122 -12.77 -17.64 21.45
C SER A 122 -11.82 -17.95 22.60
N ASP A 123 -11.56 -19.25 22.82
CA ASP A 123 -10.67 -19.69 23.87
C ASP A 123 -9.20 -19.70 23.45
N VAL A 124 -8.30 -19.61 24.43
CA VAL A 124 -6.86 -19.78 24.22
C VAL A 124 -6.58 -21.19 23.70
N GLY A 125 -5.73 -21.28 22.68
CA GLY A 125 -5.42 -22.54 22.00
C GLY A 125 -6.32 -22.84 20.79
N GLU A 126 -7.43 -22.09 20.56
CA GLU A 126 -8.20 -22.26 19.33
C GLU A 126 -7.36 -21.94 18.10
N GLU A 127 -7.36 -22.85 17.12
CA GLU A 127 -6.69 -22.66 15.83
C GLU A 127 -7.33 -21.53 15.04
N ILE A 128 -6.48 -20.68 14.47
CA ILE A 128 -6.90 -19.53 13.68
C ILE A 128 -6.13 -19.42 12.37
N PHE A 129 -6.72 -18.71 11.41
CA PHE A 129 -6.00 -18.26 10.23
C PHE A 129 -6.37 -16.82 9.89
N VAL A 130 -5.42 -16.12 9.27
CA VAL A 130 -5.52 -14.74 8.82
C VAL A 130 -5.35 -14.70 7.32
N LEU A 131 -6.14 -13.87 6.65
CA LEU A 131 -5.97 -13.53 5.24
C LEU A 131 -5.84 -12.02 5.09
N GLY A 132 -4.93 -11.58 4.23
CA GLY A 132 -4.71 -10.16 3.98
C GLY A 132 -3.74 -9.90 2.85
N TYR A 133 -3.42 -8.61 2.66
CA TYR A 133 -2.51 -8.12 1.62
C TYR A 133 -1.30 -7.42 2.25
N PRO A 134 -0.41 -8.17 2.93
CA PRO A 134 0.77 -7.58 3.56
C PRO A 134 1.76 -7.15 2.50
N LEU A 135 2.41 -5.98 2.70
CA LEU A 135 3.58 -5.52 1.96
C LEU A 135 3.46 -5.78 0.43
N THR A 136 2.35 -5.37 -0.18
CA THR A 136 2.07 -5.67 -1.60
C THR A 136 3.18 -5.19 -2.53
N SER A 137 3.90 -4.12 -2.17
CA SER A 137 5.08 -3.63 -2.90
C SER A 137 6.24 -4.63 -2.94
N THR A 138 6.32 -5.56 -1.98
CA THR A 138 7.41 -6.54 -1.87
C THR A 138 6.94 -7.98 -2.03
N MET A 139 5.70 -8.29 -1.66
CA MET A 139 5.16 -9.65 -1.64
C MET A 139 4.14 -9.92 -2.76
N GLY A 140 3.91 -8.93 -3.63
CA GLY A 140 2.91 -9.01 -4.70
C GLY A 140 1.48 -8.87 -4.18
N ASP A 141 0.55 -8.69 -5.09
CA ASP A 141 -0.88 -8.41 -4.89
C ASP A 141 -1.74 -9.65 -4.61
N GLU A 142 -1.13 -10.83 -4.51
CA GLU A 142 -1.86 -12.02 -4.07
C GLU A 142 -2.13 -11.97 -2.57
N ILE A 143 -3.33 -12.43 -2.17
CA ILE A 143 -3.71 -12.61 -0.78
C ILE A 143 -2.77 -13.60 -0.06
N LYS A 144 -2.33 -13.27 1.14
CA LYS A 144 -1.45 -14.12 1.95
C LYS A 144 -2.23 -14.76 3.09
N LEU A 145 -1.89 -16.01 3.36
CA LEU A 145 -2.41 -16.81 4.46
C LEU A 145 -1.35 -16.95 5.55
N THR A 146 -1.71 -16.65 6.79
CA THR A 146 -0.94 -17.04 7.98
C THR A 146 -1.81 -17.81 8.95
N THR A 147 -1.24 -18.74 9.69
CA THR A 147 -1.94 -19.60 10.65
C THR A 147 -1.30 -19.51 12.04
N GLY A 148 -2.07 -19.81 13.06
CA GLY A 148 -1.61 -19.79 14.44
C GLY A 148 -2.73 -20.20 15.38
N VAL A 149 -2.63 -19.73 16.62
CA VAL A 149 -3.65 -19.93 17.65
C VAL A 149 -3.97 -18.62 18.38
N VAL A 150 -5.10 -18.58 19.07
CA VAL A 150 -5.36 -17.55 20.06
C VAL A 150 -4.41 -17.78 21.24
N SER A 151 -3.46 -16.88 21.46
CA SER A 151 -2.46 -16.98 22.52
C SER A 151 -2.96 -16.39 23.84
N SER A 152 -3.81 -15.36 23.80
CA SER A 152 -4.43 -14.73 24.98
C SER A 152 -5.78 -14.09 24.62
N LYS A 153 -6.68 -14.04 25.62
CA LYS A 153 -7.95 -13.30 25.55
C LYS A 153 -7.79 -11.80 25.80
N THR A 154 -6.58 -11.34 26.11
CA THR A 154 -6.22 -9.93 26.26
C THR A 154 -5.02 -9.62 25.39
N GLY A 155 -5.00 -8.40 24.84
CA GLY A 155 -3.92 -7.94 23.98
C GLY A 155 -2.87 -7.09 24.69
N TYR A 156 -2.31 -6.14 23.95
CA TYR A 156 -1.26 -5.25 24.44
C TYR A 156 -1.63 -4.57 25.75
N ARG A 157 -0.75 -4.66 26.75
CA ARG A 157 -0.95 -4.12 28.11
C ARG A 157 -2.25 -4.56 28.80
N GLY A 158 -2.76 -5.75 28.48
CA GLY A 158 -3.97 -6.30 29.09
C GLY A 158 -5.28 -5.78 28.46
N ASP A 159 -5.22 -5.18 27.29
CA ASP A 159 -6.40 -4.67 26.58
C ASP A 159 -7.39 -5.81 26.33
N VAL A 160 -8.58 -5.67 26.91
CA VAL A 160 -9.65 -6.67 26.82
C VAL A 160 -10.36 -6.67 25.45
N ALA A 161 -10.20 -5.61 24.64
CA ALA A 161 -10.76 -5.54 23.30
C ALA A 161 -10.02 -6.42 22.30
N LEU A 162 -8.78 -6.81 22.62
CA LEU A 162 -7.88 -7.51 21.72
C LEU A 162 -7.74 -8.99 22.09
N TYR A 163 -7.56 -9.82 21.07
CA TYR A 163 -6.84 -11.09 21.18
C TYR A 163 -5.35 -10.87 20.95
N GLN A 164 -4.51 -11.63 21.66
CA GLN A 164 -3.16 -11.89 21.24
C GLN A 164 -3.15 -13.19 20.42
N ILE A 165 -2.46 -13.20 19.29
CA ILE A 165 -2.41 -14.35 18.38
C ILE A 165 -0.96 -14.68 18.01
N SER A 166 -0.68 -15.97 17.73
CA SER A 166 0.63 -16.43 17.28
C SER A 166 0.81 -16.40 15.75
N ALA A 167 -0.26 -16.13 14.99
CA ALA A 167 -0.15 -15.97 13.55
C ALA A 167 0.71 -14.74 13.22
N PRO A 168 1.69 -14.85 12.31
CA PRO A 168 2.48 -13.72 11.87
C PRO A 168 1.61 -12.60 11.27
N VAL A 169 1.77 -11.38 11.77
CA VAL A 169 1.07 -10.18 11.31
C VAL A 169 2.08 -9.15 10.85
N GLN A 170 1.88 -8.60 9.66
CA GLN A 170 2.73 -7.60 9.04
C GLN A 170 1.92 -6.38 8.60
N PRO A 171 2.55 -5.20 8.39
CA PRO A 171 1.89 -4.05 7.78
C PRO A 171 1.18 -4.45 6.48
N GLY A 172 -0.06 -3.99 6.31
CA GLY A 172 -0.94 -4.41 5.21
C GLY A 172 -1.95 -5.50 5.60
N ASN A 173 -1.67 -6.35 6.62
CA ASN A 173 -2.68 -7.26 7.19
C ASN A 173 -3.73 -6.53 8.06
N SER A 174 -3.43 -5.29 8.49
CA SER A 174 -4.35 -4.45 9.27
C SER A 174 -5.72 -4.35 8.58
N GLY A 175 -6.78 -4.61 9.33
CA GLY A 175 -8.16 -4.64 8.85
C GLY A 175 -8.60 -5.97 8.24
N GLY A 176 -7.67 -6.92 8.06
CA GLY A 176 -7.99 -8.26 7.57
C GLY A 176 -8.75 -9.11 8.60
N PRO A 177 -9.50 -10.13 8.14
CA PRO A 177 -10.25 -11.01 9.03
C PRO A 177 -9.34 -12.00 9.74
N LEU A 178 -9.62 -12.19 11.04
CA LEU A 178 -9.14 -13.32 11.83
C LEU A 178 -10.26 -14.38 11.83
N PHE A 179 -9.96 -15.54 11.27
CA PHE A 179 -10.89 -16.67 11.22
C PHE A 179 -10.56 -17.73 12.28
N ASP A 180 -11.61 -18.37 12.85
CA ASP A 180 -11.47 -19.61 13.58
C ASP A 180 -11.27 -20.81 12.61
N SER A 181 -10.97 -21.99 13.16
CA SER A 181 -10.78 -23.22 12.37
C SER A 181 -12.01 -23.62 11.54
N LYS A 182 -13.21 -23.14 11.90
CA LYS A 182 -14.45 -23.37 11.15
C LYS A 182 -14.67 -22.34 10.04
N GLY A 183 -13.87 -21.28 9.96
CA GLY A 183 -14.01 -20.21 8.99
C GLY A 183 -15.04 -19.13 9.38
N ASN A 184 -15.34 -18.98 10.67
CA ASN A 184 -16.05 -17.81 11.16
C ASN A 184 -15.06 -16.69 11.41
N VAL A 185 -15.41 -15.45 11.12
CA VAL A 185 -14.65 -14.29 11.53
C VAL A 185 -14.86 -14.07 13.03
N ILE A 186 -13.77 -14.09 13.80
CA ILE A 186 -13.73 -13.88 15.25
C ILE A 186 -13.05 -12.57 15.66
N GLY A 187 -12.38 -11.89 14.71
CA GLY A 187 -11.69 -10.63 14.97
C GLY A 187 -11.20 -9.94 13.70
N ILE A 188 -10.66 -8.74 13.89
CA ILE A 188 -10.08 -7.87 12.88
C ILE A 188 -8.60 -7.68 13.22
N VAL A 189 -7.69 -8.11 12.36
CA VAL A 189 -6.24 -8.06 12.60
C VAL A 189 -5.76 -6.63 12.68
N SER A 190 -4.93 -6.30 13.66
CA SER A 190 -4.29 -4.99 13.81
C SER A 190 -2.78 -5.15 13.93
N ALA A 191 -2.04 -4.58 12.96
CA ALA A 191 -0.57 -4.55 12.96
C ALA A 191 0.00 -3.27 13.62
N LYS A 192 -0.80 -2.57 14.44
CA LYS A 192 -0.44 -1.29 15.04
C LYS A 192 0.67 -1.40 16.10
N HIS A 193 0.75 -2.52 16.81
CA HIS A 193 1.69 -2.73 17.90
C HIS A 193 2.89 -3.56 17.43
N LYS A 194 4.04 -2.91 17.21
CA LYS A 194 5.27 -3.51 16.67
C LYS A 194 6.29 -3.89 17.75
N ASP A 195 5.99 -3.61 19.03
CA ASP A 195 6.98 -3.66 20.13
C ASP A 195 7.30 -5.07 20.63
N ALA A 196 6.66 -6.11 20.10
CA ALA A 196 6.93 -7.50 20.46
C ALA A 196 7.14 -8.36 19.21
N GLU A 197 8.32 -8.96 19.08
CA GLU A 197 8.60 -9.91 18.01
C GLU A 197 7.68 -11.14 18.12
N ASN A 198 7.13 -11.58 16.98
CA ASN A 198 6.26 -12.76 16.88
C ASN A 198 4.92 -12.68 17.64
N VAL A 199 4.41 -11.49 17.91
CA VAL A 199 3.11 -11.29 18.54
C VAL A 199 2.19 -10.51 17.63
N GLY A 200 1.07 -11.11 17.23
CA GLY A 200 -0.02 -10.44 16.51
C GLY A 200 -1.15 -10.07 17.46
N TYR A 201 -1.93 -9.07 17.07
CA TYR A 201 -3.14 -8.67 17.77
C TYR A 201 -4.32 -8.61 16.82
N ALA A 202 -5.53 -8.85 17.36
CA ALA A 202 -6.76 -8.69 16.62
C ALA A 202 -7.87 -8.13 17.52
N VAL A 203 -8.58 -7.12 17.03
CA VAL A 203 -9.78 -6.60 17.71
C VAL A 203 -10.86 -7.66 17.65
N LYS A 204 -11.47 -7.98 18.78
CA LYS A 204 -12.56 -8.97 18.85
C LYS A 204 -13.79 -8.53 18.04
N SER A 205 -14.40 -9.43 17.33
CA SER A 205 -15.60 -9.17 16.51
C SER A 205 -16.81 -8.69 17.31
N SER A 206 -16.84 -8.88 18.63
CA SER A 206 -17.87 -8.30 19.51
C SER A 206 -17.84 -6.77 19.50
N TYR A 207 -16.67 -6.14 19.36
CA TYR A 207 -16.54 -4.69 19.25
C TYR A 207 -17.03 -4.18 17.88
N LEU A 208 -16.84 -4.94 16.80
CA LEU A 208 -17.46 -4.63 15.51
C LEU A 208 -18.98 -4.66 15.60
N ARG A 209 -19.54 -5.64 16.31
CA ARG A 209 -20.98 -5.70 16.55
C ARG A 209 -21.46 -4.48 17.33
N ASN A 210 -20.77 -4.09 18.40
CA ASN A 210 -21.11 -2.89 19.18
C ASN A 210 -21.08 -1.63 18.32
N LEU A 211 -20.04 -1.46 17.48
CA LEU A 211 -19.94 -0.32 16.55
C LEU A 211 -21.12 -0.33 15.56
N MET A 212 -21.47 -1.48 14.99
CA MET A 212 -22.60 -1.60 14.08
C MET A 212 -23.93 -1.24 14.78
N GLU A 213 -24.20 -1.83 15.95
CA GLU A 213 -25.45 -1.62 16.69
C GLU A 213 -25.62 -0.17 17.16
N SER A 214 -24.51 0.52 17.47
CA SER A 214 -24.53 1.93 17.90
C SER A 214 -24.64 2.93 16.76
N SER A 215 -24.28 2.55 15.53
CA SER A 215 -24.12 3.49 14.41
C SER A 215 -25.06 3.23 13.23
N LEU A 216 -25.61 2.01 13.11
CA LEU A 216 -26.40 1.60 11.95
C LEU A 216 -27.76 1.06 12.38
N SER A 217 -28.78 1.36 11.57
CA SER A 217 -30.16 0.91 11.82
C SER A 217 -30.44 -0.55 11.41
N SER A 218 -29.53 -1.18 10.69
CA SER A 218 -29.67 -2.55 10.17
C SER A 218 -28.49 -3.43 10.50
N ASN A 219 -28.75 -4.71 10.76
CA ASN A 219 -27.69 -5.70 10.93
C ASN A 219 -27.03 -6.02 9.57
N ILE A 220 -25.75 -5.70 9.45
CA ILE A 220 -24.94 -5.98 8.26
C ILE A 220 -23.93 -7.11 8.47
N LEU A 221 -23.88 -7.74 9.65
CA LEU A 221 -22.98 -8.85 9.92
C LEU A 221 -23.46 -10.13 9.22
N PRO A 222 -22.59 -10.80 8.43
CA PRO A 222 -22.91 -12.12 7.88
C PRO A 222 -23.19 -13.13 8.99
N GLN A 223 -24.30 -13.88 8.89
CA GLN A 223 -24.77 -14.80 9.93
C GLN A 223 -24.61 -16.28 9.54
N VAL A 224 -24.37 -16.57 8.27
CA VAL A 224 -24.36 -17.95 7.75
C VAL A 224 -22.96 -18.35 7.34
N ASN A 225 -22.42 -19.40 7.97
CA ASN A 225 -21.15 -20.01 7.59
C ASN A 225 -21.39 -21.21 6.68
N ARG A 226 -20.93 -21.11 5.41
CA ARG A 226 -21.03 -22.17 4.38
C ARG A 226 -19.72 -22.92 4.19
N VAL A 227 -18.65 -22.55 4.90
CA VAL A 227 -17.31 -23.13 4.72
C VAL A 227 -16.88 -24.01 5.90
N ALA A 228 -17.73 -24.18 6.91
CA ALA A 228 -17.38 -24.84 8.17
C ALA A 228 -16.83 -26.26 8.00
N THR A 229 -17.32 -27.03 7.02
CA THR A 229 -16.92 -28.42 6.76
C THR A 229 -15.76 -28.55 5.76
N GLN A 230 -15.33 -27.46 5.12
CA GLN A 230 -14.23 -27.47 4.17
C GLN A 230 -12.89 -27.56 4.90
N ASN A 231 -11.87 -28.13 4.23
CA ASN A 231 -10.48 -28.01 4.69
C ASN A 231 -9.97 -26.56 4.51
N LEU A 232 -8.80 -26.25 5.07
CA LEU A 232 -8.25 -24.88 5.06
C LEU A 232 -8.13 -24.31 3.64
N ALA A 233 -7.61 -25.10 2.69
CA ALA A 233 -7.46 -24.66 1.29
C ALA A 233 -8.81 -24.34 0.65
N GLY A 234 -9.83 -25.16 0.91
CA GLY A 234 -11.21 -24.92 0.45
C GLY A 234 -11.81 -23.64 1.06
N LYS A 235 -11.63 -23.43 2.38
CA LYS A 235 -12.04 -22.20 3.06
C LYS A 235 -11.41 -20.97 2.42
N VAL A 236 -10.08 -20.96 2.26
CA VAL A 236 -9.34 -19.86 1.63
C VAL A 236 -9.87 -19.57 0.22
N LYS A 237 -10.04 -20.62 -0.61
CA LYS A 237 -10.60 -20.49 -1.96
C LYS A 237 -11.99 -19.84 -1.98
N SER A 238 -12.83 -20.19 -1.00
CA SER A 238 -14.19 -19.69 -0.91
C SER A 238 -14.28 -18.26 -0.38
N VAL A 239 -13.40 -17.84 0.56
CA VAL A 239 -13.50 -16.54 1.24
C VAL A 239 -12.67 -15.45 0.62
N LYS A 240 -11.60 -15.78 -0.14
CA LYS A 240 -10.63 -14.80 -0.65
C LYS A 240 -11.25 -13.66 -1.47
N ASN A 241 -12.31 -13.93 -2.24
CA ASN A 241 -12.98 -12.94 -3.07
C ASN A 241 -13.84 -11.93 -2.28
N PHE A 242 -13.93 -12.10 -0.95
CA PHE A 242 -14.59 -11.20 -0.01
C PHE A 242 -13.62 -10.46 0.90
N ILE A 243 -12.32 -10.56 0.59
CA ILE A 243 -11.25 -9.86 1.29
C ILE A 243 -10.63 -8.91 0.29
N TYR A 244 -10.53 -7.64 0.65
CA TYR A 244 -10.25 -6.56 -0.26
C TYR A 244 -8.97 -5.84 0.11
N TYR A 245 -8.29 -5.35 -0.91
CA TYR A 245 -7.17 -4.45 -0.79
C TYR A 245 -7.68 -3.02 -0.71
N ILE A 246 -7.29 -2.31 0.34
CA ILE A 246 -7.67 -0.92 0.58
C ILE A 246 -6.49 -0.04 0.26
N VAL A 247 -6.72 0.96 -0.58
CA VAL A 247 -5.76 2.02 -0.89
C VAL A 247 -6.32 3.35 -0.41
N CYS A 248 -5.58 4.01 0.46
CA CYS A 248 -5.90 5.31 1.00
C CYS A 248 -4.95 6.37 0.45
N SER A 249 -5.42 7.59 0.26
CA SER A 249 -4.59 8.73 -0.16
C SER A 249 -4.90 9.97 0.68
N SER A 250 -3.86 10.74 0.97
CA SER A 250 -3.95 12.06 1.60
C SER A 250 -4.39 13.17 0.63
N GLN A 251 -4.56 12.84 -0.65
CA GLN A 251 -5.02 13.77 -1.70
C GLN A 251 -6.42 13.40 -2.17
N TYR A 252 -7.23 14.40 -2.48
CA TYR A 252 -8.50 14.15 -3.18
C TYR A 252 -8.18 13.63 -4.58
N GLN A 253 -8.72 12.48 -4.95
CA GLN A 253 -8.77 12.12 -6.36
C GLN A 253 -9.65 13.17 -7.05
N SER A 254 -9.04 14.06 -7.86
CA SER A 254 -9.79 14.87 -8.79
C SER A 254 -10.63 13.91 -9.64
N ASP A 255 -11.93 14.20 -9.80
CA ASP A 255 -12.82 13.43 -10.67
C ASP A 255 -12.31 13.48 -12.11
N MET A 256 -11.34 12.65 -12.42
CA MET A 256 -11.11 12.31 -13.81
C MET A 256 -12.31 11.47 -14.24
N PRO A 257 -13.06 11.90 -15.27
CA PRO A 257 -14.18 11.13 -15.75
C PRO A 257 -13.67 9.73 -16.11
N ASN A 258 -14.37 8.74 -15.58
CA ASN A 258 -14.20 7.33 -15.93
C ASN A 258 -14.12 7.26 -17.46
N ARG A 259 -12.94 7.07 -18.04
CA ARG A 259 -12.81 6.82 -19.46
C ARG A 259 -13.44 5.47 -19.73
N SER A 260 -14.75 5.51 -19.94
CA SER A 260 -15.46 4.43 -20.58
C SER A 260 -14.77 4.18 -21.93
N ILE A 261 -14.09 3.06 -22.04
CA ILE A 261 -13.63 2.55 -23.34
C ILE A 261 -14.88 2.36 -24.21
N PRO A 262 -14.99 3.00 -25.40
CA PRO A 262 -16.14 2.81 -26.26
C PRO A 262 -16.23 1.35 -26.68
N THR A 263 -17.30 0.68 -26.26
CA THR A 263 -17.68 -0.63 -26.79
C THR A 263 -18.25 -0.47 -28.20
N ASN A 264 -17.39 -0.42 -29.21
CA ASN A 264 -17.75 -0.74 -30.57
C ASN A 264 -16.91 -1.94 -31.01
N ARG A 265 -17.49 -3.11 -30.84
CA ARG A 265 -16.97 -4.37 -31.34
C ARG A 265 -17.78 -4.77 -32.58
N PRO A 266 -17.19 -4.91 -33.75
CA PRO A 266 -17.65 -5.90 -34.72
C PRO A 266 -16.95 -7.23 -34.41
N GLU A 267 -17.74 -8.29 -34.32
CA GLU A 267 -17.24 -9.67 -34.28
C GLU A 267 -16.43 -9.97 -35.54
N ASN A 268 -15.24 -10.50 -35.43
CA ASN A 268 -14.87 -11.82 -35.96
C ASN A 268 -13.39 -12.20 -35.75
N THR A 269 -13.21 -13.47 -35.40
CA THR A 269 -12.13 -14.41 -35.69
C THR A 269 -10.73 -14.22 -35.10
N ASN A 270 -10.42 -15.17 -34.17
CA ASN A 270 -9.13 -15.85 -33.98
C ASN A 270 -7.83 -15.05 -34.06
N ARG A 271 -7.42 -14.51 -32.89
CA ARG A 271 -6.01 -14.54 -32.40
C ARG A 271 -5.95 -13.81 -31.03
N PRO A 272 -5.13 -14.27 -30.07
CA PRO A 272 -4.98 -13.57 -28.80
C PRO A 272 -4.30 -12.21 -29.06
N ARG A 273 -4.96 -11.11 -28.70
CA ARG A 273 -4.35 -9.78 -28.73
C ARG A 273 -3.70 -9.52 -27.38
N ILE A 274 -2.40 -9.44 -27.41
CA ILE A 274 -1.51 -8.88 -26.41
C ILE A 274 -1.92 -7.39 -26.22
N PHE A 275 -2.13 -6.98 -24.97
CA PHE A 275 -2.34 -5.58 -24.65
C PHE A 275 -1.03 -4.82 -24.88
N ASP A 276 -1.08 -3.89 -25.82
CA ASP A 276 -0.01 -2.98 -26.17
C ASP A 276 0.07 -1.88 -25.09
N SER A 277 1.03 -2.01 -24.16
CA SER A 277 1.49 -0.91 -23.33
C SER A 277 2.21 0.05 -24.27
N GLY A 278 1.60 1.20 -24.52
CA GLY A 278 2.02 2.15 -25.53
C GLY A 278 3.48 2.57 -25.45
N SER A 279 4.34 1.90 -26.20
CA SER A 279 5.69 2.35 -26.49
C SER A 279 5.62 3.52 -27.45
N LYS A 280 5.90 4.73 -26.98
CA LYS A 280 6.19 5.86 -27.90
C LYS A 280 7.55 5.59 -28.53
N VAL A 281 7.55 5.18 -29.78
CA VAL A 281 8.76 5.13 -30.60
C VAL A 281 9.12 6.58 -30.95
N SER A 282 10.06 7.18 -30.21
CA SER A 282 10.79 8.35 -30.68
C SER A 282 11.94 7.87 -31.57
N SER A 283 12.44 8.71 -32.45
CA SER A 283 13.58 8.44 -33.35
C SER A 283 14.91 8.11 -32.65
N SER A 284 14.92 7.86 -31.34
CA SER A 284 16.06 7.62 -30.49
C SER A 284 16.00 6.38 -29.60
N GLY A 285 14.99 5.48 -29.73
CA GLY A 285 14.95 4.23 -28.96
C GLY A 285 13.59 3.88 -28.37
N LYS A 286 13.48 2.66 -27.82
CA LYS A 286 12.30 2.11 -27.15
C LYS A 286 12.29 2.57 -25.69
N VAL A 287 11.23 3.22 -25.24
CA VAL A 287 11.08 3.74 -23.88
C VAL A 287 10.01 2.96 -23.12
N TYR A 288 10.34 2.51 -21.91
CA TYR A 288 9.43 1.85 -20.99
C TYR A 288 9.27 2.75 -19.76
N GLU A 289 8.10 3.35 -19.61
CA GLU A 289 7.75 4.21 -18.48
C GLU A 289 7.24 3.36 -17.32
N TYR A 290 7.83 3.54 -16.13
CA TYR A 290 7.49 2.81 -14.92
C TYR A 290 7.35 1.29 -15.10
N PRO A 291 8.37 0.63 -15.67
CA PRO A 291 8.28 -0.80 -15.96
C PRO A 291 8.10 -1.59 -14.66
N HIS A 292 7.30 -2.65 -14.73
CA HIS A 292 7.07 -3.51 -13.57
C HIS A 292 8.38 -4.18 -13.11
N VAL A 293 8.64 -4.15 -11.80
CA VAL A 293 9.80 -4.80 -11.18
C VAL A 293 9.30 -5.92 -10.26
N ASN A 294 9.60 -7.17 -10.60
CA ASN A 294 9.09 -8.32 -9.87
C ASN A 294 9.58 -8.40 -8.41
N ASN A 295 10.83 -8.01 -8.17
CA ASN A 295 11.44 -8.11 -6.84
C ASN A 295 12.43 -6.96 -6.59
N PRO A 296 11.93 -5.77 -6.22
CA PRO A 296 12.79 -4.69 -5.74
C PRO A 296 13.30 -5.04 -4.34
N LYS A 297 14.62 -5.02 -4.14
CA LYS A 297 15.25 -5.27 -2.82
C LYS A 297 15.24 -4.06 -1.91
N SER A 298 15.10 -2.86 -2.47
CA SER A 298 15.08 -1.59 -1.73
C SER A 298 13.73 -0.90 -1.87
N GLU A 299 13.13 -0.51 -0.76
CA GLU A 299 11.95 0.36 -0.73
C GLU A 299 12.26 1.84 -1.01
N TYR A 300 13.55 2.21 -0.95
CA TYR A 300 14.03 3.57 -1.16
C TYR A 300 14.46 3.85 -2.60
N LEU A 301 14.40 2.83 -3.48
CA LEU A 301 14.82 2.93 -4.87
C LEU A 301 13.63 2.68 -5.81
N VAL A 302 13.29 3.66 -6.63
CA VAL A 302 12.19 3.59 -7.59
C VAL A 302 12.73 3.66 -9.00
N LEU A 303 12.35 2.72 -9.87
CA LEU A 303 12.63 2.75 -11.29
C LEU A 303 11.55 3.56 -12.01
N GLU A 304 11.94 4.65 -12.65
CA GLU A 304 11.02 5.55 -13.36
C GLU A 304 10.91 5.19 -14.84
N SER A 305 12.04 4.89 -15.49
CA SER A 305 12.00 4.46 -16.90
C SER A 305 13.22 3.63 -17.29
N VAL A 306 13.04 2.86 -18.37
CA VAL A 306 14.13 2.18 -19.09
C VAL A 306 14.08 2.61 -20.55
N VAL A 307 15.20 3.08 -21.09
CA VAL A 307 15.35 3.43 -22.50
C VAL A 307 16.35 2.46 -23.14
N LEU A 308 15.90 1.79 -24.21
CA LEU A 308 16.78 0.95 -25.04
C LEU A 308 17.00 1.63 -26.38
N ASN A 309 18.23 2.02 -26.68
CA ASN A 309 18.58 2.55 -27.99
C ASN A 309 19.77 1.77 -28.59
N GLU A 310 20.22 2.15 -29.78
CA GLU A 310 21.27 1.43 -30.52
C GLU A 310 22.65 1.54 -29.86
N THR A 311 22.87 2.53 -28.99
CA THR A 311 24.19 2.81 -28.40
C THR A 311 24.26 2.47 -26.93
N GLU A 312 23.14 2.56 -26.21
CA GLU A 312 23.11 2.40 -24.75
C GLU A 312 21.75 1.98 -24.21
N THR A 313 21.75 1.49 -22.98
CA THR A 313 20.59 1.27 -22.15
C THR A 313 20.60 2.27 -21.01
N ILE A 314 19.52 3.05 -20.81
CA ILE A 314 19.45 4.06 -19.75
C ILE A 314 18.37 3.68 -18.76
N LEU A 315 18.72 3.57 -17.47
CA LEU A 315 17.78 3.45 -16.37
C LEU A 315 17.65 4.79 -15.67
N THR A 316 16.44 5.36 -15.65
CA THR A 316 16.11 6.52 -14.83
C THR A 316 15.52 6.03 -13.53
N MET A 317 16.11 6.42 -12.41
CA MET A 317 15.73 5.99 -11.08
C MET A 317 15.63 7.19 -10.14
N SER A 318 14.88 7.05 -9.06
CA SER A 318 14.97 7.94 -7.92
C SER A 318 15.21 7.18 -6.63
N ALA A 319 15.99 7.81 -5.76
CA ALA A 319 16.17 7.37 -4.40
C ALA A 319 15.48 8.32 -3.43
N ILE A 320 14.86 7.75 -2.40
CA ILE A 320 14.16 8.47 -1.33
C ILE A 320 15.01 8.36 -0.06
N ASN A 321 15.26 9.48 0.58
CA ASN A 321 16.05 9.50 1.81
C ASN A 321 15.24 9.01 3.02
N GLY A 322 15.67 7.95 3.67
CA GLY A 322 15.07 7.41 4.89
C GLY A 322 15.59 8.02 6.20
N TYR A 323 16.63 8.89 6.17
CA TYR A 323 17.39 9.36 7.33
C TYR A 323 17.50 10.88 7.35
N GLU A 324 17.78 11.49 8.52
CA GLU A 324 17.93 12.96 8.63
C GLU A 324 19.14 13.49 7.87
N ASP A 325 20.31 12.81 7.95
CA ASP A 325 21.55 13.17 7.28
C ASP A 325 21.91 12.13 6.19
N GLY A 326 20.94 11.78 5.35
CA GLY A 326 21.09 10.75 4.34
C GLY A 326 22.01 11.18 3.20
N TRP A 327 22.72 10.20 2.67
CA TRP A 327 23.49 10.31 1.45
C TRP A 327 23.36 9.05 0.61
N MET A 328 23.66 9.16 -0.67
CA MET A 328 23.72 8.04 -1.60
C MET A 328 24.92 8.14 -2.51
N ASN A 329 25.33 7.00 -3.05
CA ASN A 329 26.25 6.94 -4.18
C ASN A 329 25.99 5.67 -4.99
N MET A 330 26.66 5.52 -6.10
CA MET A 330 26.59 4.35 -6.96
C MET A 330 27.96 3.67 -7.02
N ASP A 331 27.99 2.34 -6.92
CA ASP A 331 29.23 1.60 -7.15
C ASP A 331 29.63 1.69 -8.63
N LYS A 332 30.89 1.96 -8.90
CA LYS A 332 31.46 2.01 -10.27
C LYS A 332 31.35 0.69 -11.04
N ASN A 333 31.14 -0.43 -10.31
CA ASN A 333 30.95 -1.75 -10.88
C ASN A 333 29.49 -2.18 -10.96
N ALA A 334 28.54 -1.25 -10.73
CA ALA A 334 27.12 -1.53 -10.93
C ALA A 334 26.87 -2.11 -12.33
N PHE A 335 25.90 -2.97 -12.45
CA PHE A 335 25.63 -3.66 -13.71
C PHE A 335 24.15 -4.04 -13.87
N ILE A 336 23.74 -4.24 -15.12
CA ILE A 336 22.50 -4.93 -15.45
C ILE A 336 22.80 -6.33 -16.00
N VAL A 337 21.84 -7.23 -15.82
CA VAL A 337 21.86 -8.58 -16.41
C VAL A 337 20.69 -8.71 -17.38
N ALA A 338 20.98 -9.07 -18.61
CA ALA A 338 20.00 -9.32 -19.67
C ALA A 338 20.36 -10.65 -20.36
N GLU A 339 19.42 -11.57 -20.52
CA GLU A 339 19.63 -12.91 -21.14
C GLU A 339 20.87 -13.65 -20.58
N GLY A 340 21.20 -13.44 -19.27
CA GLY A 340 22.35 -14.06 -18.61
C GLY A 340 23.68 -13.33 -18.75
N GLU A 341 23.77 -12.33 -19.63
CA GLU A 341 24.98 -11.52 -19.85
C GLU A 341 24.99 -10.29 -18.95
N ARG A 342 26.21 -9.87 -18.53
CA ARG A 342 26.44 -8.69 -17.69
C ARG A 342 26.86 -7.49 -18.52
N TYR A 343 26.17 -6.36 -18.30
CA TYR A 343 26.47 -5.06 -18.89
C TYR A 343 26.84 -4.10 -17.76
N LYS A 344 28.12 -3.70 -17.68
CA LYS A 344 28.63 -2.85 -16.61
C LYS A 344 28.22 -1.40 -16.82
N LEU A 345 28.08 -0.66 -15.73
CA LEU A 345 27.82 0.78 -15.71
C LEU A 345 28.92 1.52 -16.51
N ILE A 346 28.50 2.38 -17.44
CA ILE A 346 29.37 3.26 -18.21
C ILE A 346 29.47 4.62 -17.52
N LYS A 347 28.30 5.17 -17.11
CA LYS A 347 28.16 6.54 -16.61
C LYS A 347 26.99 6.63 -15.66
N ALA A 348 27.06 7.51 -14.67
CA ALA A 348 25.96 7.92 -13.83
C ALA A 348 25.77 9.44 -13.89
N GLU A 349 24.54 9.91 -13.89
CA GLU A 349 24.16 11.32 -13.87
C GLU A 349 23.22 11.57 -12.69
N GLY A 350 23.42 12.66 -11.95
CA GLY A 350 22.59 13.00 -10.79
C GLY A 350 22.90 12.22 -9.51
N ILE A 351 23.90 11.30 -9.55
CA ILE A 351 24.38 10.55 -8.40
C ILE A 351 25.91 10.44 -8.46
N ALA A 352 26.56 10.60 -7.31
CA ALA A 352 28.01 10.46 -7.19
C ALA A 352 28.44 8.98 -7.30
N ILE A 353 29.62 8.74 -7.87
CA ILE A 353 30.25 7.42 -7.86
C ILE A 353 31.04 7.25 -6.56
N SER A 354 30.91 6.09 -5.92
CA SER A 354 31.69 5.74 -4.72
C SER A 354 33.20 5.90 -4.95
N PRO A 355 33.94 6.56 -4.02
CA PRO A 355 33.59 6.89 -2.64
C PRO A 355 32.91 8.25 -2.43
N ASP A 356 32.69 9.05 -3.48
CA ASP A 356 32.03 10.34 -3.37
C ASP A 356 30.55 10.15 -2.98
N LYS A 357 29.93 11.20 -2.42
CA LYS A 357 28.57 11.15 -1.87
C LYS A 357 27.68 12.22 -2.48
N THR A 358 26.45 11.84 -2.76
CA THR A 358 25.34 12.76 -3.06
C THR A 358 24.49 12.88 -1.81
N TYR A 359 24.44 14.07 -1.20
CA TYR A 359 23.71 14.30 0.05
C TYR A 359 22.26 14.67 -0.24
N PHE A 360 21.34 14.18 0.57
CA PHE A 360 19.97 14.63 0.61
C PHE A 360 19.84 15.87 1.52
N SER A 361 18.81 16.68 1.26
CA SER A 361 18.59 17.90 2.02
C SER A 361 17.91 17.63 3.36
N HIS A 362 17.08 16.59 3.44
CA HIS A 362 16.32 16.18 4.62
C HIS A 362 15.77 14.76 4.45
N ARG A 363 15.20 14.21 5.51
CA ARG A 363 14.47 12.94 5.45
C ARG A 363 13.25 13.07 4.53
N GLY A 364 13.02 12.09 3.66
CA GLY A 364 11.98 12.10 2.64
C GLY A 364 12.35 12.82 1.35
N ASP A 365 13.51 13.51 1.30
CA ASP A 365 14.01 14.11 0.06
C ASP A 365 14.19 13.04 -1.02
N ARG A 366 13.85 13.39 -2.26
CA ARG A 366 13.92 12.51 -3.41
C ARG A 366 14.88 13.07 -4.44
N LYS A 367 15.80 12.24 -4.90
CA LYS A 367 16.75 12.61 -5.95
C LYS A 367 16.64 11.63 -7.11
N THR A 368 16.43 12.17 -8.30
CA THR A 368 16.39 11.41 -9.55
C THR A 368 17.77 11.39 -10.19
N PHE A 369 18.16 10.24 -10.73
CA PHE A 369 19.44 10.01 -11.37
C PHE A 369 19.30 9.04 -12.55
N LYS A 370 20.30 9.04 -13.43
CA LYS A 370 20.35 8.15 -14.60
C LYS A 370 21.61 7.30 -14.58
N LEU A 371 21.43 6.04 -14.92
CA LEU A 371 22.50 5.06 -15.08
C LEU A 371 22.56 4.60 -16.52
N HIS A 372 23.72 4.68 -17.13
CA HIS A 372 23.98 4.35 -18.52
C HIS A 372 24.79 3.05 -18.62
N PHE A 373 24.29 2.13 -19.39
CA PHE A 373 24.90 0.82 -19.64
C PHE A 373 25.08 0.61 -21.15
N PRO A 374 25.92 -0.34 -21.59
CA PRO A 374 25.98 -0.72 -23.00
C PRO A 374 24.60 -1.10 -23.53
N ALA A 375 24.37 -0.91 -24.83
CA ALA A 375 23.14 -1.30 -25.48
C ALA A 375 22.88 -2.80 -25.28
N ILE A 376 21.66 -3.15 -24.89
CA ILE A 376 21.20 -4.53 -24.86
C ILE A 376 20.28 -4.78 -26.05
N PRO A 377 20.10 -6.05 -26.49
CA PRO A 377 19.19 -6.36 -27.58
C PRO A 377 17.76 -5.91 -27.28
N THR A 378 17.12 -5.21 -28.22
CA THR A 378 15.75 -4.68 -28.04
C THR A 378 14.65 -5.77 -27.93
N ARG A 379 14.99 -7.04 -28.17
CA ARG A 379 14.13 -8.21 -27.98
C ARG A 379 14.08 -8.70 -26.53
N VAL A 380 14.97 -8.19 -25.66
CA VAL A 380 15.03 -8.57 -24.24
C VAL A 380 13.70 -8.22 -23.56
N LYS A 381 13.12 -9.19 -22.86
CA LYS A 381 11.82 -9.05 -22.20
C LYS A 381 11.93 -8.66 -20.73
N SER A 382 13.07 -8.93 -20.11
CA SER A 382 13.32 -8.54 -18.72
C SER A 382 14.81 -8.37 -18.45
N ILE A 383 15.12 -7.49 -17.50
CA ILE A 383 16.48 -7.25 -17.00
C ILE A 383 16.50 -7.24 -15.48
N ASN A 384 17.67 -7.44 -14.90
CA ASN A 384 17.93 -7.24 -13.48
C ASN A 384 18.99 -6.15 -13.31
N PHE A 385 18.80 -5.25 -12.35
CA PHE A 385 19.81 -4.25 -11.97
C PHE A 385 20.42 -4.61 -10.63
N PHE A 386 21.73 -4.43 -10.52
CA PHE A 386 22.53 -4.61 -9.31
C PHE A 386 23.51 -3.43 -9.14
N GLU A 387 23.42 -2.74 -8.01
CA GLU A 387 24.52 -1.85 -7.59
C GLU A 387 25.75 -2.70 -7.26
N ARG A 388 25.57 -3.73 -6.41
CA ARG A 388 26.47 -4.85 -6.12
C ARG A 388 25.63 -6.09 -5.83
N VAL A 389 26.27 -7.26 -5.86
CA VAL A 389 25.57 -8.54 -5.60
C VAL A 389 25.07 -8.64 -4.14
N ASP A 390 25.76 -7.99 -3.22
CA ASP A 390 25.51 -7.97 -1.78
C ASP A 390 24.84 -6.69 -1.26
N SER A 391 24.43 -5.78 -2.16
CA SER A 391 23.77 -4.54 -1.77
C SER A 391 22.25 -4.68 -1.78
N ASP A 392 21.56 -3.83 -1.01
CA ASP A 392 20.09 -3.73 -1.04
C ASP A 392 19.58 -2.95 -2.27
N TRP A 393 20.47 -2.31 -3.03
CA TRP A 393 20.13 -1.59 -4.25
C TRP A 393 20.12 -2.55 -5.45
N GLN A 394 19.08 -3.38 -5.48
CA GLN A 394 18.83 -4.34 -6.56
C GLN A 394 17.37 -4.26 -7.02
N LEU A 395 17.17 -4.30 -8.32
CA LEU A 395 15.86 -4.38 -8.94
C LEU A 395 15.83 -5.62 -9.83
N LEU A 396 15.11 -6.65 -9.40
CA LEU A 396 15.10 -7.94 -10.09
C LEU A 396 13.81 -8.14 -10.88
N GLY A 397 13.94 -8.63 -12.11
CA GLY A 397 12.80 -8.90 -12.99
C GLY A 397 12.10 -7.64 -13.48
N ILE A 398 12.86 -6.62 -13.90
CA ILE A 398 12.32 -5.44 -14.59
C ILE A 398 11.74 -5.89 -15.92
N GLN A 399 10.43 -5.74 -16.12
CA GLN A 399 9.73 -6.17 -17.33
C GLN A 399 9.82 -5.11 -18.42
N LEU A 400 10.15 -5.54 -19.65
CA LEU A 400 10.33 -4.71 -20.85
C LEU A 400 9.33 -5.09 -21.95
N GLU A 401 8.09 -5.37 -21.53
CA GLU A 401 7.00 -5.73 -22.46
C GLU A 401 5.91 -4.67 -22.49
#